data_d250bcc1366a2b20dd0c07737d5505dc
#
_entry.id   d250bcc1366a2b20dd0c07737d5505dc
#
_cell.length_a   1.000
_cell.length_b   1.000
_cell.length_c   1.000
_cell.angle_alpha   90.00
_cell.angle_beta   90.00
_cell.angle_gamma   90.00
#
_symmetry.space_group_name_H-M   'P 1'
#
loop_
_entity.id
_entity.type
_entity.pdbx_description
1 polymer ?
#
loop_
_entity_poly.entity_id
_entity_poly.type
_entity_poly.pdbx_seq_one_letter_code
_entity_poly.pdbx_strand_id
1 'polypeptide(L)'
;LAGCWQGEPQHDLGVCCDVISGCPKALGILQAVRALSPEFLVCDEVGNGGEVEALLQCLHTGASLIASIHAGTKEELLRRPQAVTLLRAGAFGAVALLGSREAPGTICEWEKAGDLLAQAAGNAAAGSDRSFCRVSGVA
;
A
#
# COMPACT_ATOMS: atom_id res chain seq x y z
N LEU A 1 6.02 -6.10 -6.85
CA LEU A 1 6.65 -6.78 -5.71
C LEU A 1 7.15 -8.16 -6.07
N ALA A 2 6.28 -9.06 -6.46
CA ALA A 2 6.69 -10.38 -6.94
C ALA A 2 6.71 -10.37 -8.47
N GLY A 3 7.89 -10.30 -9.08
CA GLY A 3 8.04 -10.49 -10.51
C GLY A 3 7.55 -11.89 -10.89
N CYS A 4 6.63 -11.96 -11.84
CA CYS A 4 6.11 -13.24 -12.35
C CYS A 4 6.37 -13.33 -13.85
N TRP A 5 6.93 -14.43 -14.31
CA TRP A 5 7.14 -14.71 -15.73
C TRP A 5 6.49 -16.03 -16.10
N GLN A 6 5.56 -16.00 -17.06
CA GLN A 6 4.78 -17.17 -17.48
C GLN A 6 4.07 -17.91 -16.33
N GLY A 7 3.63 -17.18 -15.31
CA GLY A 7 2.98 -17.75 -14.13
C GLY A 7 3.92 -18.16 -12.99
N GLU A 8 5.24 -18.14 -13.22
CA GLU A 8 6.23 -18.54 -12.22
C GLU A 8 6.84 -17.33 -11.51
N PRO A 9 6.85 -17.29 -10.16
CA PRO A 9 7.55 -16.27 -9.38
C PRO A 9 9.06 -16.27 -9.70
N GLN A 10 9.63 -15.09 -9.89
CA GLN A 10 11.05 -14.93 -10.19
C GLN A 10 11.94 -14.80 -8.94
N HIS A 11 11.33 -14.81 -7.76
CA HIS A 11 12.00 -14.77 -6.47
C HIS A 11 11.46 -15.86 -5.58
N ASP A 12 12.26 -16.33 -4.65
CA ASP A 12 11.82 -17.24 -3.59
C ASP A 12 10.93 -16.45 -2.62
N LEU A 13 9.65 -16.77 -2.63
CA LEU A 13 8.63 -16.14 -1.77
C LEU A 13 8.27 -17.03 -0.58
N GLY A 14 8.88 -18.23 -0.49
CA GLY A 14 8.53 -19.23 0.48
C GLY A 14 7.31 -20.08 0.09
N VAL A 15 7.09 -21.14 0.85
CA VAL A 15 6.10 -22.20 0.54
C VAL A 15 4.64 -21.80 0.79
N CYS A 16 4.41 -20.73 1.56
CA CYS A 16 3.07 -20.27 1.92
C CYS A 16 2.68 -18.96 1.19
N CYS A 17 3.21 -18.73 0.02
CA CYS A 17 2.95 -17.52 -0.75
C CYS A 17 2.42 -17.85 -2.14
N ASP A 18 1.22 -17.34 -2.45
CA ASP A 18 0.61 -17.43 -3.77
C ASP A 18 0.74 -16.09 -4.50
N VAL A 19 0.98 -16.14 -5.82
CA VAL A 19 1.05 -14.95 -6.68
C VAL A 19 -0.09 -14.98 -7.68
N ILE A 20 -0.92 -13.94 -7.64
CA ILE A 20 -1.98 -13.74 -8.65
C ILE A 20 -1.47 -12.73 -9.68
N SER A 21 -1.39 -13.14 -10.92
CA SER A 21 -0.94 -12.33 -12.06
C SER A 21 -1.83 -12.55 -13.28
N GLY A 22 -1.69 -11.69 -14.29
CA GLY A 22 -2.40 -11.85 -15.57
C GLY A 22 -3.88 -11.46 -15.54
N CYS A 23 -4.37 -10.86 -14.47
CA CYS A 23 -5.73 -10.34 -14.37
C CYS A 23 -5.75 -8.89 -13.85
N PRO A 24 -6.87 -8.15 -14.01
CA PRO A 24 -7.04 -6.85 -13.38
C PRO A 24 -6.84 -6.96 -11.87
N LYS A 25 -6.05 -6.05 -11.27
CA LYS A 25 -5.62 -6.11 -9.87
C LYS A 25 -6.79 -6.20 -8.89
N ALA A 26 -7.82 -5.38 -9.07
CA ALA A 26 -9.02 -5.44 -8.23
C ALA A 26 -9.70 -6.83 -8.24
N LEU A 27 -9.77 -7.46 -9.41
CA LEU A 27 -10.31 -8.81 -9.53
C LEU A 27 -9.42 -9.84 -8.83
N GLY A 28 -8.09 -9.73 -9.01
CA GLY A 28 -7.12 -10.59 -8.34
C GLY A 28 -7.22 -10.52 -6.82
N ILE A 29 -7.36 -9.31 -6.26
CA ILE A 29 -7.58 -9.09 -4.82
C ILE A 29 -8.83 -9.85 -4.33
N LEU A 30 -9.96 -9.68 -5.02
CA LEU A 30 -11.22 -10.34 -4.66
C LEU A 30 -11.14 -11.88 -4.79
N GLN A 31 -10.44 -12.38 -5.80
CA GLN A 31 -10.20 -13.81 -5.97
C GLN A 31 -9.31 -14.37 -4.85
N ALA A 32 -8.21 -13.67 -4.51
CA ALA A 32 -7.33 -14.05 -3.39
C ALA A 32 -8.12 -14.22 -2.10
N VAL A 33 -8.90 -13.22 -1.74
CA VAL A 33 -9.69 -13.21 -0.51
C VAL A 33 -10.71 -14.37 -0.47
N ARG A 34 -11.39 -14.64 -1.60
CA ARG A 34 -12.45 -15.65 -1.64
C ARG A 34 -11.93 -17.08 -1.73
N ALA A 35 -10.80 -17.29 -2.39
CA ALA A 35 -10.30 -18.63 -2.69
C ALA A 35 -9.15 -19.06 -1.79
N LEU A 36 -8.30 -18.13 -1.34
CA LEU A 36 -7.06 -18.44 -0.64
C LEU A 36 -7.12 -18.10 0.85
N SER A 37 -8.08 -17.27 1.30
CA SER A 37 -8.21 -16.82 2.69
C SER A 37 -6.87 -16.35 3.28
N PRO A 38 -6.20 -15.37 2.67
CA PRO A 38 -4.86 -14.97 3.04
C PRO A 38 -4.84 -14.32 4.43
N GLU A 39 -3.78 -14.57 5.20
CA GLU A 39 -3.48 -13.81 6.43
C GLU A 39 -2.94 -12.42 6.07
N PHE A 40 -2.13 -12.35 5.00
CA PHE A 40 -1.56 -11.11 4.49
C PHE A 40 -1.84 -10.99 2.99
N LEU A 41 -2.32 -9.83 2.58
CA LEU A 41 -2.46 -9.49 1.17
C LEU A 41 -1.48 -8.36 0.83
N VAL A 42 -0.58 -8.64 -0.12
CA VAL A 42 0.43 -7.67 -0.58
C VAL A 42 0.01 -7.13 -1.93
N CYS A 43 -0.17 -5.82 -2.03
CA CYS A 43 -0.62 -5.12 -3.23
C CYS A 43 0.36 -4.02 -3.62
N ASP A 44 0.98 -4.13 -4.78
CA ASP A 44 1.88 -3.10 -5.29
C ASP A 44 1.10 -2.01 -6.03
N GLU A 45 1.49 -0.76 -5.81
CA GLU A 45 1.06 0.41 -6.56
C GLU A 45 -0.48 0.56 -6.66
N VAL A 46 -1.12 0.88 -5.53
CA VAL A 46 -2.56 1.17 -5.51
C VAL A 46 -2.82 2.46 -6.30
N GLY A 47 -3.52 2.35 -7.43
CA GLY A 47 -3.66 3.43 -8.40
C GLY A 47 -5.09 3.91 -8.65
N ASN A 48 -6.11 3.07 -8.46
CA ASN A 48 -7.48 3.41 -8.84
C ASN A 48 -8.53 3.05 -7.77
N GLY A 49 -9.74 3.60 -7.93
CA GLY A 49 -10.82 3.40 -6.97
C GLY A 49 -11.33 1.96 -6.86
N GLY A 50 -11.29 1.19 -7.95
CA GLY A 50 -11.69 -0.22 -7.93
C GLY A 50 -10.75 -1.09 -7.09
N GLU A 51 -9.45 -0.78 -7.11
CA GLU A 51 -8.47 -1.44 -6.24
C GLU A 51 -8.69 -1.08 -4.77
N VAL A 52 -8.98 0.20 -4.48
CA VAL A 52 -9.33 0.66 -3.13
C VAL A 52 -10.55 -0.07 -2.60
N GLU A 53 -11.61 -0.19 -3.40
CA GLU A 53 -12.83 -0.90 -3.01
C GLU A 53 -12.56 -2.38 -2.73
N ALA A 54 -11.78 -3.05 -3.57
CA ALA A 54 -11.39 -4.44 -3.37
C ALA A 54 -10.54 -4.62 -2.08
N LEU A 55 -9.62 -3.71 -1.80
CA LEU A 55 -8.83 -3.71 -0.57
C LEU A 55 -9.69 -3.49 0.68
N LEU A 56 -10.68 -2.59 0.61
CA LEU A 56 -11.63 -2.39 1.71
C LEU A 56 -12.47 -3.64 1.99
N GLN A 57 -12.88 -4.36 0.94
CA GLN A 57 -13.54 -5.64 1.12
C GLN A 57 -12.63 -6.69 1.77
N CYS A 58 -11.33 -6.69 1.42
CA CYS A 58 -10.34 -7.56 2.04
C CYS A 58 -10.21 -7.31 3.55
N LEU A 59 -10.24 -6.06 4.00
CA LEU A 59 -10.21 -5.74 5.45
C LEU A 59 -11.32 -6.41 6.24
N HIS A 60 -12.52 -6.51 5.68
CA HIS A 60 -13.66 -7.14 6.35
C HIS A 60 -13.49 -8.64 6.55
N THR A 61 -12.52 -9.27 5.90
CA THR A 61 -12.21 -10.71 6.08
C THR A 61 -11.18 -10.97 7.16
N GLY A 62 -10.59 -9.91 7.73
CA GLY A 62 -9.55 -10.00 8.76
C GLY A 62 -8.13 -10.16 8.21
N ALA A 63 -7.93 -10.13 6.90
CA ALA A 63 -6.60 -10.15 6.30
C ALA A 63 -5.86 -8.84 6.55
N SER A 64 -4.57 -8.92 6.88
CA SER A 64 -3.69 -7.76 6.99
C SER A 64 -3.24 -7.29 5.60
N LEU A 65 -3.13 -5.97 5.42
CA LEU A 65 -2.75 -5.38 4.13
C LEU A 65 -1.34 -4.82 4.15
N ILE A 66 -0.59 -5.09 3.10
CA ILE A 66 0.67 -4.42 2.77
C ILE A 66 0.50 -3.83 1.37
N ALA A 67 0.61 -2.51 1.25
CA ALA A 67 0.45 -1.87 -0.05
C ALA A 67 1.49 -0.78 -0.29
N SER A 68 1.81 -0.54 -1.56
CA SER A 68 2.61 0.61 -1.95
C SER A 68 1.80 1.63 -2.72
N ILE A 69 2.12 2.91 -2.52
CA ILE A 69 1.55 4.04 -3.26
C ILE A 69 2.70 4.97 -3.64
N HIS A 70 2.74 5.38 -4.89
CA HIS A 70 3.70 6.38 -5.31
C HIS A 70 3.32 7.76 -4.79
N ALA A 71 4.19 8.34 -3.95
CA ALA A 71 4.13 9.72 -3.54
C ALA A 71 5.55 10.24 -3.31
N GLY A 72 5.81 11.48 -3.63
CA GLY A 72 7.10 12.11 -3.41
C GLY A 72 7.29 12.58 -1.96
N THR A 73 6.20 12.90 -1.28
CA THR A 73 6.19 13.36 0.11
C THR A 73 4.93 12.87 0.85
N LYS A 74 4.91 13.02 2.18
CA LYS A 74 3.70 12.74 2.99
C LYS A 74 2.53 13.60 2.58
N GLU A 75 2.78 14.87 2.31
CA GLU A 75 1.75 15.82 1.87
C GLU A 75 1.17 15.41 0.52
N GLU A 76 1.97 14.91 -0.39
CA GLU A 76 1.51 14.34 -1.66
C GLU A 76 0.67 13.09 -1.43
N LEU A 77 1.11 12.18 -0.55
CA LEU A 77 0.35 10.99 -0.18
C LEU A 77 -1.04 11.38 0.34
N LEU A 78 -1.12 12.35 1.25
CA LEU A 78 -2.35 12.83 1.85
C LEU A 78 -3.26 13.62 0.89
N ARG A 79 -2.77 13.98 -0.29
CA ARG A 79 -3.60 14.54 -1.38
C ARG A 79 -4.17 13.47 -2.31
N ARG A 80 -3.71 12.21 -2.19
CA ARG A 80 -4.22 11.10 -3.00
C ARG A 80 -5.49 10.53 -2.39
N PRO A 81 -6.65 10.61 -3.06
CA PRO A 81 -7.91 10.11 -2.51
C PRO A 81 -7.85 8.64 -2.11
N GLN A 82 -7.13 7.82 -2.88
CA GLN A 82 -6.95 6.39 -2.63
C GLN A 82 -6.26 6.14 -1.28
N ALA A 83 -5.15 6.84 -1.03
CA ALA A 83 -4.41 6.74 0.23
C ALA A 83 -5.27 7.19 1.42
N VAL A 84 -5.90 8.36 1.29
CA VAL A 84 -6.73 8.93 2.36
C VAL A 84 -7.92 8.02 2.68
N THR A 85 -8.55 7.43 1.68
CA THR A 85 -9.69 6.51 1.88
C THR A 85 -9.25 5.28 2.66
N LEU A 86 -8.14 4.65 2.27
CA LEU A 86 -7.61 3.46 2.96
C LEU A 86 -7.14 3.79 4.38
N LEU A 87 -6.41 4.89 4.57
CA LEU A 87 -5.95 5.32 5.89
C LEU A 87 -7.12 5.59 6.84
N ARG A 88 -8.15 6.32 6.38
CA ARG A 88 -9.35 6.61 7.18
C ARG A 88 -10.18 5.37 7.51
N ALA A 89 -10.17 4.38 6.63
CA ALA A 89 -10.80 3.09 6.88
C ALA A 89 -10.04 2.21 7.87
N GLY A 90 -8.85 2.66 8.34
CA GLY A 90 -8.00 1.87 9.23
C GLY A 90 -7.31 0.69 8.53
N ALA A 91 -7.14 0.77 7.20
CA ALA A 91 -6.50 -0.28 6.41
C ALA A 91 -5.03 -0.50 6.79
N PHE A 92 -4.38 0.51 7.33
CA PHE A 92 -2.98 0.48 7.70
C PHE A 92 -2.75 1.00 9.11
N GLY A 93 -1.93 0.30 9.88
CA GLY A 93 -1.49 0.74 11.21
C GLY A 93 -0.35 1.76 11.14
N ALA A 94 0.49 1.67 10.10
CA ALA A 94 1.66 2.50 9.92
C ALA A 94 1.94 2.79 8.43
N VAL A 95 2.71 3.84 8.20
CA VAL A 95 3.21 4.26 6.88
C VAL A 95 4.72 4.39 6.95
N ALA A 96 5.42 3.72 6.04
CA ALA A 96 6.86 3.84 5.86
C ALA A 96 7.18 4.64 4.59
N LEU A 97 8.00 5.65 4.72
CA LEU A 97 8.57 6.37 3.58
C LEU A 97 9.89 5.73 3.20
N LEU A 98 9.99 5.29 1.94
CA LEU A 98 11.20 4.68 1.42
C LEU A 98 12.08 5.72 0.75
N GLY A 99 13.38 5.51 0.87
CA GLY A 99 14.40 6.36 0.28
C GLY A 99 14.33 6.45 -1.24
N SER A 100 14.95 7.50 -1.76
CA SER A 100 15.05 7.79 -3.18
C SER A 100 15.97 6.79 -3.91
N ARG A 101 16.23 7.09 -5.20
CA ARG A 101 17.14 6.34 -6.07
C ARG A 101 18.55 6.15 -5.50
N GLU A 102 18.99 7.06 -4.64
CA GLU A 102 20.36 7.03 -4.05
C GLU A 102 20.46 6.03 -2.90
N ALA A 103 19.33 5.73 -2.24
CA ALA A 103 19.25 4.78 -1.13
C ALA A 103 18.02 3.87 -1.27
N PRO A 104 17.94 3.01 -2.29
CA PRO A 104 16.77 2.18 -2.54
C PRO A 104 16.57 1.16 -1.41
N GLY A 105 15.30 1.00 -0.96
CA GLY A 105 14.95 0.07 0.10
C GLY A 105 15.23 0.58 1.52
N THR A 106 15.81 1.76 1.68
CA THR A 106 16.01 2.37 3.00
C THR A 106 14.70 2.99 3.48
N ILE A 107 14.30 2.69 4.72
CA ILE A 107 13.19 3.38 5.38
C ILE A 107 13.71 4.71 5.91
N CYS A 108 13.22 5.81 5.34
CA CYS A 108 13.59 7.17 5.77
C CYS A 108 12.77 7.60 6.97
N GLU A 109 11.47 7.28 6.97
CA GLU A 109 10.56 7.65 8.03
C GLU A 109 9.55 6.53 8.27
N TRP A 110 9.10 6.43 9.51
CA TRP A 110 8.06 5.50 9.93
C TRP A 110 7.07 6.24 10.82
N GLU A 111 5.80 6.28 10.45
CA GLU A 111 4.74 6.96 11.20
C GLU A 111 3.53 6.07 11.41
N LYS A 112 2.86 6.24 12.53
CA LYS A 112 1.53 5.64 12.71
C LYS A 112 0.52 6.33 11.80
N ALA A 113 -0.36 5.56 11.17
CA ALA A 113 -1.37 6.09 10.26
C ALA A 113 -2.30 7.13 10.92
N GLY A 114 -2.65 6.92 12.20
CA GLY A 114 -3.45 7.88 12.97
C GLY A 114 -2.76 9.23 13.18
N ASP A 115 -1.47 9.22 13.47
CA ASP A 115 -0.68 10.45 13.69
C ASP A 115 -0.55 11.23 12.37
N LEU A 116 -0.33 10.51 11.26
CA LEU A 116 -0.27 11.10 9.92
C LEU A 116 -1.60 11.77 9.52
N LEU A 117 -2.73 11.13 9.80
CA LEU A 117 -4.05 11.71 9.55
C LEU A 117 -4.34 12.92 10.44
N ALA A 118 -3.91 12.91 11.71
CA ALA A 118 -4.07 14.04 12.62
C ALA A 118 -3.25 15.26 12.16
N GLN A 119 -2.02 15.05 11.70
CA GLN A 119 -1.18 16.10 11.10
C GLN A 119 -1.84 16.72 9.85
N ALA A 120 -2.45 15.87 9.01
CA ALA A 120 -3.17 16.35 7.82
C ALA A 120 -4.35 17.27 8.15
N ALA A 121 -5.05 16.99 9.25
CA ALA A 121 -6.16 17.83 9.71
C ALA A 121 -5.68 19.18 10.28
N GLY A 122 -4.44 19.20 10.86
CA GLY A 122 -3.83 20.42 11.41
C GLY A 122 -3.10 21.29 10.39
N ASN A 123 -2.58 20.70 9.31
CA ASN A 123 -1.72 21.36 8.32
C ASN A 123 -2.44 21.93 7.09
N ALA A 124 -3.75 22.16 7.16
CA ALA A 124 -4.43 22.94 6.12
C ALA A 124 -3.89 24.40 6.00
N ALA A 125 -2.81 24.76 6.70
CA ALA A 125 -2.27 26.10 6.85
C ALA A 125 -0.75 26.28 6.73
N ALA A 126 0.06 25.38 6.14
CA ALA A 126 1.48 25.70 5.91
C ALA A 126 2.10 24.92 4.74
N GLY A 127 2.86 25.66 3.89
CA GLY A 127 3.38 25.17 2.61
C GLY A 127 4.72 24.45 2.65
N SER A 128 4.91 23.73 1.62
CA SER A 128 6.02 23.04 0.93
C SER A 128 7.44 23.03 1.47
N ASP A 129 8.01 21.83 1.54
CA ASP A 129 9.38 21.59 1.08
C ASP A 129 9.45 20.21 0.38
N ARG A 130 10.33 20.09 -0.64
CA ARG A 130 10.32 18.98 -1.60
C ARG A 130 11.51 18.06 -1.38
N SER A 131 11.27 16.86 -0.87
CA SER A 131 12.18 15.74 -1.03
C SER A 131 11.42 14.52 -1.57
N PHE A 132 12.02 13.82 -2.51
CA PHE A 132 11.42 12.71 -3.26
C PHE A 132 11.45 11.43 -2.40
N CYS A 133 10.31 10.94 -1.97
CA CYS A 133 10.21 9.68 -1.23
C CYS A 133 9.09 8.78 -1.79
N ARG A 134 9.32 7.48 -1.77
CA ARG A 134 8.31 6.45 -2.05
C ARG A 134 7.64 6.06 -0.74
N VAL A 135 6.33 5.95 -0.73
CA VAL A 135 5.57 5.55 0.46
C VAL A 135 5.09 4.12 0.29
N SER A 136 5.42 3.27 1.25
CA SER A 136 4.84 1.93 1.37
C SER A 136 4.13 1.81 2.72
N GLY A 137 2.90 1.29 2.72
CA GLY A 137 2.14 1.05 3.94
C GLY A 137 2.32 -0.40 4.39
N VAL A 138 2.54 -0.59 5.68
CA VAL A 138 2.58 -1.90 6.33
C VAL A 138 1.54 -1.91 7.44
N ALA A 139 0.64 -2.87 7.37
CA ALA A 139 -0.37 -3.10 8.40
C ALA A 139 0.12 -4.09 9.45
#